data_117d4284e6286953fdd5c013d976c65d
#
_entry.id   117d4284e6286953fdd5c013d976c65d
#
_cell.length_a   1.000
_cell.length_b   1.000
_cell.length_c   1.000
_cell.angle_alpha   90.00
_cell.angle_beta   90.00
_cell.angle_gamma   90.00
#
_symmetry.space_group_name_H-M   'P 1'
#
loop_
_entity.id
_entity.type
_entity.pdbx_description
1 polymer ?
#
loop_
_entity_poly.entity_id
_entity_poly.type
_entity_poly.pdbx_seq_one_letter_code
_entity_poly.pdbx_strand_id
1 'polypeptide(L)'
;MRKLGTLFLGVLSVGLGTMGGFGCAKAGPLPQTPTAAKATDGAGPLTDEQLAATDGATDGAGTGTGVATTKGGGDGARTANNGTWIGAAAEGDVLASTTRETFLGVWVDVPEVRSSARPPMEVVLVVDTSGSMAGSKIESARAAATTLVRSLKDGDIVALDSFSDDARTLVSPTRLDRSTRSEILRQIAQLVPSGSTNMFSGLSLAESQMAAAPASHALRRVVMISDGIANIGPSSPEVLGSLAQNGLRFRAQVTSFGVGNDYDERTLNALSMRSSGRLYHIGEPREMSAILRNELALLDATLASDASVEVVAAPGVQVLGADGVRAEFHDGALRIPLGALHGGQHREALVRVRIVDPGAFEGHSRSLASVRLRFRDSAEGDLERIQEVIARTQLSSDEAVVARSVSSRTKAIVAIMDASKTEMSAAQRINDGNFVDADKELEQAQRTLSAQAAVVTAPAEKKRLEVAANKVASVRAAARAMPSAPKAAQRAGALELNADAMHAQGF
;
A
#
# COMPACT_ATOMS: atom_id res chain seq x y z
N MET A 1 -19.60 24.22 -54.53
CA MET A 1 -19.41 25.69 -54.62
C MET A 1 -18.30 26.06 -53.67
N ARG A 2 -17.13 26.38 -54.23
CA ARG A 2 -16.34 27.61 -54.04
C ARG A 2 -15.92 27.91 -52.61
N LYS A 3 -14.70 28.14 -52.22
CA LYS A 3 -13.34 28.36 -52.80
C LYS A 3 -12.46 28.76 -51.62
N LEU A 4 -11.24 28.26 -51.50
CA LEU A 4 -9.94 28.95 -51.67
C LEU A 4 -9.77 30.18 -50.74
N GLY A 5 -8.69 30.42 -50.09
CA GLY A 5 -7.26 30.33 -50.42
C GLY A 5 -6.44 30.79 -49.22
N THR A 6 -5.28 30.41 -49.18
CA THR A 6 -3.97 30.89 -49.63
C THR A 6 -3.12 31.51 -48.51
N LEU A 7 -2.08 30.83 -48.11
CA LEU A 7 -0.63 31.13 -48.17
C LEU A 7 -0.17 32.55 -47.82
N PHE A 8 0.75 32.69 -46.86
CA PHE A 8 1.93 33.54 -47.07
C PHE A 8 3.17 33.00 -46.33
N LEU A 9 4.20 32.79 -47.10
CA LEU A 9 5.59 32.52 -46.78
C LEU A 9 6.28 33.85 -46.44
N GLY A 10 7.25 33.86 -45.55
CA GLY A 10 8.14 34.98 -45.33
C GLY A 10 9.47 34.51 -44.75
N VAL A 11 10.47 34.58 -45.62
CA VAL A 11 11.85 34.10 -45.49
C VAL A 11 12.80 35.30 -45.22
N LEU A 12 14.00 34.99 -44.67
CA LEU A 12 15.29 35.74 -44.62
C LEU A 12 15.38 36.81 -43.49
N SER A 13 16.56 37.03 -42.87
CA SER A 13 17.99 36.85 -43.27
C SER A 13 18.91 37.05 -42.07
N VAL A 14 19.91 36.27 -41.94
CA VAL A 14 21.36 36.46 -41.86
C VAL A 14 21.86 37.82 -41.34
N GLY A 15 22.70 37.77 -40.33
CA GLY A 15 23.62 38.83 -39.91
C GLY A 15 24.84 38.24 -39.20
N LEU A 16 25.92 38.08 -39.94
CA LEU A 16 27.27 37.80 -39.46
C LEU A 16 27.88 39.08 -38.89
N GLY A 17 28.58 39.04 -37.79
CA GLY A 17 29.35 40.16 -37.25
C GLY A 17 30.49 39.67 -36.35
N THR A 18 31.66 39.97 -36.75
CA THR A 18 33.00 39.48 -36.43
C THR A 18 33.61 40.02 -35.14
N MET A 19 34.45 39.20 -34.54
CA MET A 19 35.72 39.37 -33.84
C MET A 19 35.99 40.58 -32.92
N GLY A 20 36.49 40.27 -31.75
CA GLY A 20 37.27 41.19 -30.88
C GLY A 20 37.72 40.49 -29.60
N GLY A 21 38.98 40.27 -29.51
CA GLY A 21 39.77 39.45 -28.66
C GLY A 21 40.19 40.04 -27.31
N PHE A 22 40.91 39.18 -26.60
CA PHE A 22 41.85 39.39 -25.48
C PHE A 22 41.34 39.87 -24.11
N GLY A 23 41.56 38.97 -23.14
CA GLY A 23 41.58 39.31 -21.73
C GLY A 23 41.69 38.08 -20.83
N CYS A 24 42.90 37.52 -20.66
CA CYS A 24 43.21 36.60 -19.58
C CYS A 24 42.99 37.26 -18.21
N ALA A 25 42.00 36.86 -17.46
CA ALA A 25 41.88 37.10 -16.05
C ALA A 25 41.89 35.76 -15.28
N LYS A 26 42.82 35.69 -14.31
CA LYS A 26 43.06 34.54 -13.45
C LYS A 26 41.76 34.11 -12.78
N ALA A 27 41.44 32.82 -12.84
CA ALA A 27 40.42 32.19 -12.07
C ALA A 27 40.78 32.24 -10.58
N GLY A 28 39.97 32.93 -9.81
CA GLY A 28 39.90 32.81 -8.34
C GLY A 28 39.09 31.54 -8.01
N PRO A 29 39.33 30.94 -6.83
CA PRO A 29 38.61 29.71 -6.46
C PRO A 29 37.13 30.01 -6.31
N LEU A 30 36.29 29.15 -6.93
CA LEU A 30 34.85 29.12 -6.76
C LEU A 30 34.51 28.96 -5.26
N PRO A 31 33.52 29.65 -4.73
CA PRO A 31 33.00 29.38 -3.40
C PRO A 31 32.47 27.96 -3.35
N GLN A 32 32.95 27.18 -2.41
CA GLN A 32 32.44 25.87 -2.08
C GLN A 32 30.97 26.02 -1.70
N THR A 33 30.10 25.35 -2.41
CA THR A 33 28.72 25.11 -1.99
C THR A 33 28.76 24.51 -0.59
N PRO A 34 27.94 24.98 0.34
CA PRO A 34 27.84 24.35 1.65
C PRO A 34 27.37 22.91 1.39
N THR A 35 28.19 21.99 1.84
CA THR A 35 27.84 20.55 1.94
C THR A 35 26.48 20.48 2.63
N ALA A 36 25.51 19.93 1.95
CA ALA A 36 24.23 19.58 2.54
C ALA A 36 24.54 18.81 3.83
N ALA A 37 24.08 19.34 4.94
CA ALA A 37 24.13 18.63 6.20
C ALA A 37 23.49 17.27 5.93
N LYS A 38 24.22 16.19 6.23
CA LYS A 38 23.68 14.86 6.32
C LYS A 38 22.39 14.98 7.13
N ALA A 39 21.26 14.81 6.50
CA ALA A 39 20.03 14.48 7.22
C ALA A 39 20.38 13.22 8.01
N THR A 40 20.45 13.37 9.30
CA THR A 40 20.54 12.26 10.23
C THR A 40 19.38 11.34 9.93
N ASP A 41 19.65 10.06 9.81
CA ASP A 41 18.68 8.96 9.74
C ASP A 41 17.46 9.27 10.60
N GLY A 42 16.40 9.73 9.98
CA GLY A 42 15.13 10.09 10.59
C GLY A 42 14.04 9.32 9.87
N ALA A 43 13.61 8.25 10.51
CA ALA A 43 12.34 7.57 10.30
C ALA A 43 12.04 7.20 8.84
N GLY A 44 12.60 6.06 8.41
CA GLY A 44 11.97 5.22 7.41
C GLY A 44 10.54 4.85 7.86
N PRO A 45 9.69 4.34 6.96
CA PRO A 45 8.34 3.90 7.33
C PRO A 45 8.44 3.02 8.57
N LEU A 46 7.56 3.27 9.55
CA LEU A 46 7.48 2.47 10.76
C LEU A 46 7.41 1.01 10.35
N THR A 47 8.48 0.27 10.60
CA THR A 47 8.44 -1.18 10.42
C THR A 47 7.52 -1.75 11.49
N ASP A 48 6.81 -2.82 11.15
CA ASP A 48 5.98 -3.57 12.10
C ASP A 48 6.77 -3.89 13.39
N GLU A 49 8.10 -4.02 13.29
CA GLU A 49 9.05 -4.24 14.39
C GLU A 49 9.11 -3.05 15.38
N GLN A 50 8.94 -1.81 14.93
CA GLN A 50 8.92 -0.64 15.83
C GLN A 50 7.60 -0.51 16.59
N LEU A 51 6.52 -1.12 16.09
CA LEU A 51 5.22 -1.22 16.77
C LEU A 51 5.18 -2.40 17.74
N ALA A 52 5.98 -3.45 17.51
CA ALA A 52 6.02 -4.68 18.28
C ALA A 52 6.91 -4.62 19.54
N ALA A 53 7.85 -3.69 19.63
CA ALA A 53 8.89 -3.64 20.67
C ALA A 53 8.42 -3.28 22.11
N THR A 54 7.13 -3.39 22.43
CA THR A 54 6.63 -2.97 23.75
C THR A 54 6.04 -4.08 24.64
N ASP A 55 6.07 -5.35 24.24
CA ASP A 55 5.58 -6.42 25.14
C ASP A 55 6.55 -7.58 25.27
N GLY A 56 6.97 -7.82 26.52
CA GLY A 56 7.84 -8.93 26.93
C GLY A 56 7.05 -10.23 27.17
N ALA A 57 7.67 -11.28 26.76
CA ALA A 57 7.56 -12.72 27.02
C ALA A 57 6.54 -13.27 28.03
N THR A 58 5.85 -14.35 27.63
CA THR A 58 5.95 -15.69 28.26
C THR A 58 5.21 -16.78 27.46
N ASP A 59 5.81 -17.98 27.45
CA ASP A 59 5.46 -19.20 26.72
C ASP A 59 4.12 -19.87 27.15
N GLY A 60 3.52 -20.61 26.19
CA GLY A 60 2.46 -21.56 26.49
C GLY A 60 1.84 -22.21 25.25
N ALA A 61 2.30 -23.42 24.90
CA ALA A 61 1.77 -24.24 23.82
C ALA A 61 0.41 -24.88 24.19
N GLY A 62 -0.56 -24.85 23.25
CA GLY A 62 -1.83 -25.57 23.39
C GLY A 62 -2.51 -25.80 22.05
N THR A 63 -2.55 -27.04 21.62
CA THR A 63 -3.29 -27.55 20.46
C THR A 63 -4.79 -27.62 20.77
N GLY A 64 -5.63 -26.98 19.97
CA GLY A 64 -7.09 -27.10 20.13
C GLY A 64 -7.85 -26.53 18.93
N THR A 65 -8.52 -27.40 18.19
CA THR A 65 -9.57 -27.06 17.24
C THR A 65 -10.77 -26.50 17.99
N GLY A 66 -10.99 -25.19 17.97
CA GLY A 66 -12.12 -24.58 18.63
C GLY A 66 -12.49 -23.25 17.99
N VAL A 67 -13.76 -23.10 17.65
CA VAL A 67 -14.35 -21.79 17.34
C VAL A 67 -14.28 -20.95 18.63
N ALA A 68 -13.37 -20.00 18.68
CA ALA A 68 -13.23 -19.13 19.83
C ALA A 68 -14.24 -17.97 19.72
N THR A 69 -15.37 -18.08 20.40
CA THR A 69 -16.27 -16.95 20.67
C THR A 69 -15.72 -16.17 21.86
N THR A 70 -15.06 -15.05 21.63
CA THR A 70 -14.66 -14.15 22.71
C THR A 70 -15.74 -13.10 22.95
N LYS A 71 -16.21 -13.00 24.21
CA LYS A 71 -17.04 -11.89 24.67
C LYS A 71 -16.25 -10.59 24.56
N GLY A 72 -16.72 -9.68 23.70
CA GLY A 72 -16.15 -8.35 23.60
C GLY A 72 -16.40 -7.54 24.86
N GLY A 73 -15.41 -6.90 25.32
CA GLY A 73 -15.45 -5.92 26.41
C GLY A 73 -14.04 -5.54 26.81
N GLY A 74 -13.72 -4.28 26.65
CA GLY A 74 -12.56 -3.67 27.22
C GLY A 74 -11.40 -3.42 26.28
N ASP A 75 -10.85 -2.24 26.41
CA ASP A 75 -9.65 -1.72 25.75
C ASP A 75 -8.59 -2.82 25.57
N GLY A 76 -8.53 -3.31 24.33
CA GLY A 76 -7.78 -4.52 24.02
C GLY A 76 -6.29 -4.28 24.08
N ALA A 77 -5.66 -4.75 25.12
CA ALA A 77 -4.30 -5.23 25.00
C ALA A 77 -4.22 -6.15 23.78
N ARG A 78 -3.16 -6.04 22.98
CA ARG A 78 -2.86 -6.96 21.89
C ARG A 78 -3.01 -8.38 22.44
N THR A 79 -4.08 -9.08 22.05
CA THR A 79 -4.34 -10.44 22.51
C THR A 79 -3.47 -11.40 21.70
N ALA A 80 -2.18 -11.41 21.98
CA ALA A 80 -1.25 -12.44 21.54
C ALA A 80 -1.57 -13.83 22.16
N ASN A 81 -2.50 -13.91 23.10
CA ASN A 81 -2.61 -15.06 23.98
C ASN A 81 -3.65 -16.13 23.62
N ASN A 82 -4.46 -15.95 22.56
CA ASN A 82 -5.48 -16.95 22.22
C ASN A 82 -5.45 -17.43 20.75
N GLY A 83 -4.40 -17.15 20.00
CA GLY A 83 -4.32 -17.55 18.59
C GLY A 83 -5.33 -16.82 17.67
N THR A 84 -6.04 -15.82 18.16
CA THR A 84 -7.00 -15.03 17.39
C THR A 84 -6.32 -13.77 16.88
N TRP A 85 -6.27 -13.64 15.56
CA TRP A 85 -5.64 -12.50 14.88
C TRP A 85 -6.61 -11.33 14.67
N ILE A 86 -7.93 -11.62 14.61
CA ILE A 86 -8.98 -10.64 14.31
C ILE A 86 -9.50 -9.98 15.59
N GLY A 87 -9.72 -8.67 15.53
CA GLY A 87 -10.44 -7.91 16.53
C GLY A 87 -11.33 -6.86 15.90
N ALA A 88 -12.37 -6.45 16.63
CA ALA A 88 -13.28 -5.39 16.19
C ALA A 88 -13.94 -4.72 17.38
N ALA A 89 -14.10 -3.39 17.29
CA ALA A 89 -14.83 -2.60 18.27
C ALA A 89 -15.50 -1.39 17.62
N ALA A 90 -16.65 -0.97 18.15
CA ALA A 90 -17.23 0.33 17.83
C ALA A 90 -16.36 1.47 18.37
N GLU A 91 -16.71 2.72 18.09
CA GLU A 91 -16.04 3.89 18.68
C GLU A 91 -16.14 3.96 20.20
N GLY A 92 -17.08 3.19 20.79
CA GLY A 92 -17.25 3.01 22.22
C GLY A 92 -18.18 1.85 22.51
N ASP A 93 -18.00 1.23 23.70
CA ASP A 93 -18.92 0.22 24.22
C ASP A 93 -20.29 0.84 24.53
N VAL A 94 -20.32 2.15 24.79
CA VAL A 94 -21.52 2.97 24.94
C VAL A 94 -21.40 4.18 24.05
N LEU A 95 -22.40 4.40 23.20
CA LEU A 95 -22.52 5.56 22.32
C LEU A 95 -23.66 6.46 22.79
N ALA A 96 -23.65 7.73 22.37
CA ALA A 96 -24.74 8.65 22.70
C ALA A 96 -26.07 8.17 22.11
N SER A 97 -27.17 8.37 22.84
CA SER A 97 -28.54 7.97 22.41
C SER A 97 -28.95 8.59 21.08
N THR A 98 -28.33 9.70 20.70
CA THR A 98 -28.55 10.39 19.42
C THR A 98 -27.76 9.76 18.25
N THR A 99 -26.82 8.86 18.53
CA THR A 99 -25.96 8.25 17.50
C THR A 99 -26.80 7.39 16.57
N ARG A 100 -26.68 7.60 15.28
CA ARG A 100 -27.32 6.82 14.20
C ARG A 100 -26.29 6.12 13.33
N GLU A 101 -25.13 6.72 13.15
CA GLU A 101 -23.99 6.15 12.43
C GLU A 101 -22.76 6.19 13.32
N THR A 102 -21.92 5.16 13.20
CA THR A 102 -20.66 5.06 13.93
C THR A 102 -19.65 4.27 13.08
N PHE A 103 -18.39 4.36 13.45
CA PHE A 103 -17.36 3.50 12.89
C PHE A 103 -17.19 2.25 13.72
N LEU A 104 -17.00 1.14 13.01
CA LEU A 104 -16.50 -0.11 13.55
C LEU A 104 -15.03 -0.22 13.11
N GLY A 105 -14.11 -0.10 14.06
CA GLY A 105 -12.70 -0.42 13.83
C GLY A 105 -12.55 -1.93 13.74
N VAL A 106 -11.88 -2.39 12.71
CA VAL A 106 -11.54 -3.80 12.49
C VAL A 106 -10.04 -3.89 12.32
N TRP A 107 -9.41 -4.84 12.98
CA TRP A 107 -7.96 -5.04 12.87
C TRP A 107 -7.60 -6.52 12.82
N VAL A 108 -6.49 -6.80 12.14
CA VAL A 108 -5.87 -8.12 12.07
C VAL A 108 -4.43 -7.97 12.54
N ASP A 109 -4.10 -8.60 13.68
CA ASP A 109 -2.76 -8.66 14.26
C ASP A 109 -2.18 -10.04 14.01
N VAL A 110 -1.26 -10.16 13.08
CA VAL A 110 -0.61 -11.42 12.74
C VAL A 110 0.56 -11.64 13.71
N PRO A 111 0.67 -12.80 14.37
CA PRO A 111 1.75 -13.04 15.34
C PRO A 111 3.13 -13.03 14.67
N GLU A 112 4.17 -12.61 15.41
CA GLU A 112 5.56 -12.63 14.97
C GLU A 112 6.16 -14.05 14.96
N VAL A 113 5.50 -14.98 14.32
CA VAL A 113 6.05 -16.34 14.16
C VAL A 113 6.80 -16.39 12.83
N ARG A 114 8.07 -16.78 12.88
CA ARG A 114 8.82 -17.08 11.65
C ARG A 114 8.42 -18.48 11.18
N SER A 115 7.78 -18.56 10.02
CA SER A 115 7.59 -19.85 9.37
C SER A 115 8.97 -20.45 9.05
N SER A 116 9.17 -21.71 9.37
CA SER A 116 10.40 -22.44 9.00
C SER A 116 10.55 -22.65 7.50
N ALA A 117 9.45 -22.59 6.76
CA ALA A 117 9.43 -22.69 5.29
C ALA A 117 8.19 -21.98 4.76
N ARG A 118 8.37 -20.96 3.92
CA ARG A 118 7.25 -20.40 3.17
C ARG A 118 6.73 -21.38 2.12
N PRO A 119 5.45 -21.30 1.77
CA PRO A 119 4.93 -22.05 0.63
C PRO A 119 5.68 -21.74 -0.67
N PRO A 120 5.75 -22.68 -1.61
CA PRO A 120 6.23 -22.40 -2.96
C PRO A 120 5.43 -21.27 -3.59
N MET A 121 6.12 -20.42 -4.36
CA MET A 121 5.47 -19.29 -5.02
C MET A 121 5.62 -19.33 -6.53
N GLU A 122 4.69 -18.67 -7.20
CA GLU A 122 4.82 -18.32 -8.61
C GLU A 122 4.92 -16.80 -8.75
N VAL A 123 5.95 -16.35 -9.45
CA VAL A 123 6.20 -14.95 -9.76
C VAL A 123 6.18 -14.75 -11.26
N VAL A 124 5.31 -13.87 -11.73
CA VAL A 124 5.38 -13.35 -13.10
C VAL A 124 5.98 -11.96 -13.04
N LEU A 125 7.17 -11.84 -13.59
CA LEU A 125 7.90 -10.58 -13.70
C LEU A 125 7.53 -9.91 -15.02
N VAL A 126 6.89 -8.74 -14.96
CA VAL A 126 6.40 -7.98 -16.09
C VAL A 126 7.20 -6.68 -16.18
N VAL A 127 8.05 -6.56 -17.18
CA VAL A 127 8.97 -5.43 -17.32
C VAL A 127 8.57 -4.55 -18.49
N ASP A 128 8.37 -3.29 -18.20
CA ASP A 128 8.21 -2.25 -19.20
C ASP A 128 9.51 -2.09 -20.01
N THR A 129 9.39 -2.24 -21.30
CA THR A 129 10.47 -2.01 -22.25
C THR A 129 10.08 -0.93 -23.27
N SER A 130 9.22 0.01 -22.90
CA SER A 130 8.88 1.17 -23.72
C SER A 130 10.08 2.11 -23.91
N GLY A 131 9.99 3.00 -24.89
CA GLY A 131 11.07 3.94 -25.20
C GLY A 131 11.47 4.85 -24.04
N SER A 132 10.53 5.19 -23.13
CA SER A 132 10.76 6.01 -21.95
C SER A 132 11.65 5.32 -20.90
N MET A 133 11.73 3.98 -20.94
CA MET A 133 12.61 3.20 -20.08
C MET A 133 14.09 3.27 -20.47
N ALA A 134 14.46 3.98 -21.54
CA ALA A 134 15.85 4.09 -21.97
C ALA A 134 16.78 4.70 -20.90
N GLY A 135 18.07 4.33 -20.94
CA GLY A 135 19.10 4.82 -20.03
C GLY A 135 19.06 4.16 -18.66
N SER A 136 19.16 4.94 -17.59
CA SER A 136 19.24 4.44 -16.22
C SER A 136 18.01 3.68 -15.76
N LYS A 137 16.83 3.94 -16.33
CA LYS A 137 15.58 3.28 -15.95
C LYS A 137 15.59 1.78 -16.30
N ILE A 138 15.96 1.42 -17.52
CA ILE A 138 16.04 -0.01 -17.89
C ILE A 138 17.17 -0.73 -17.15
N GLU A 139 18.26 -0.03 -16.83
CA GLU A 139 19.33 -0.59 -16.01
C GLU A 139 18.83 -0.89 -14.60
N SER A 140 18.05 0.02 -14.02
CA SER A 140 17.38 -0.17 -12.73
C SER A 140 16.41 -1.36 -12.77
N ALA A 141 15.58 -1.44 -13.81
CA ALA A 141 14.64 -2.53 -14.00
C ALA A 141 15.35 -3.89 -14.12
N ARG A 142 16.45 -3.96 -14.89
CA ARG A 142 17.29 -5.18 -14.98
C ARG A 142 17.92 -5.55 -13.64
N ALA A 143 18.42 -4.56 -12.90
CA ALA A 143 19.01 -4.79 -11.57
C ALA A 143 17.97 -5.32 -10.58
N ALA A 144 16.74 -4.75 -10.60
CA ALA A 144 15.61 -5.22 -9.82
C ALA A 144 15.25 -6.66 -10.15
N ALA A 145 14.96 -6.91 -11.42
CA ALA A 145 14.59 -8.23 -11.91
C ALA A 145 15.67 -9.29 -11.56
N THR A 146 16.93 -8.92 -11.72
CA THR A 146 18.08 -9.78 -11.34
C THR A 146 18.07 -10.07 -9.84
N THR A 147 17.89 -9.05 -9.00
CA THR A 147 17.87 -9.20 -7.54
C THR A 147 16.72 -10.09 -7.11
N LEU A 148 15.52 -9.88 -7.67
CA LEU A 148 14.35 -10.71 -7.41
C LEU A 148 14.63 -12.19 -7.74
N VAL A 149 15.04 -12.48 -8.98
CA VAL A 149 15.26 -13.86 -9.43
C VAL A 149 16.36 -14.58 -8.63
N ARG A 150 17.39 -13.85 -8.20
CA ARG A 150 18.46 -14.42 -7.35
C ARG A 150 17.97 -14.76 -5.94
N SER A 151 16.99 -14.05 -5.43
CA SER A 151 16.49 -14.22 -4.06
C SER A 151 15.37 -15.26 -3.95
N LEU A 152 14.74 -15.65 -5.05
CA LEU A 152 13.74 -16.71 -5.06
C LEU A 152 14.39 -18.07 -4.75
N LYS A 153 13.60 -19.01 -4.21
CA LYS A 153 14.09 -20.35 -3.82
C LYS A 153 14.02 -21.31 -5.00
N ASP A 154 14.87 -22.31 -4.98
CA ASP A 154 14.75 -23.43 -5.92
C ASP A 154 13.42 -24.15 -5.68
N GLY A 155 12.71 -24.42 -6.75
CA GLY A 155 11.35 -24.95 -6.71
C GLY A 155 10.25 -23.93 -6.89
N ASP A 156 10.51 -22.60 -6.70
CA ASP A 156 9.58 -21.56 -7.13
C ASP A 156 9.41 -21.56 -8.65
N ILE A 157 8.31 -21.01 -9.13
CA ILE A 157 8.08 -20.83 -10.56
C ILE A 157 8.26 -19.35 -10.90
N VAL A 158 8.96 -19.07 -11.99
CA VAL A 158 9.16 -17.71 -12.51
C VAL A 158 8.84 -17.66 -13.98
N ALA A 159 8.09 -16.66 -14.38
CA ALA A 159 7.93 -16.22 -15.75
C ALA A 159 8.53 -14.81 -15.91
N LEU A 160 9.01 -14.52 -17.11
CA LEU A 160 9.49 -13.20 -17.50
C LEU A 160 8.75 -12.74 -18.74
N ASP A 161 7.98 -11.69 -18.57
CA ASP A 161 7.30 -10.98 -19.64
C ASP A 161 7.89 -9.59 -19.85
N SER A 162 7.86 -9.10 -21.06
CA SER A 162 8.12 -7.71 -21.37
C SER A 162 6.95 -7.12 -22.13
N PHE A 163 6.72 -5.82 -21.99
CA PHE A 163 5.74 -5.11 -22.77
C PHE A 163 6.27 -3.77 -23.28
N SER A 164 5.80 -3.40 -24.47
CA SER A 164 5.97 -2.09 -25.10
C SER A 164 4.70 -1.80 -25.92
N ASP A 165 4.73 -1.88 -27.25
CA ASP A 165 3.51 -1.81 -28.09
C ASP A 165 2.57 -2.99 -27.81
N ASP A 166 3.16 -4.19 -27.60
CA ASP A 166 2.48 -5.43 -27.18
C ASP A 166 3.28 -6.14 -26.09
N ALA A 167 2.62 -7.06 -25.37
CA ALA A 167 3.31 -7.92 -24.41
C ALA A 167 3.79 -9.21 -25.07
N ARG A 168 4.90 -9.72 -24.55
CA ARG A 168 5.47 -11.00 -24.97
C ARG A 168 6.13 -11.73 -23.81
N THR A 169 6.00 -13.04 -23.79
CA THR A 169 6.72 -13.90 -22.85
C THR A 169 8.13 -14.15 -23.35
N LEU A 170 9.12 -13.76 -22.55
CA LEU A 170 10.55 -14.03 -22.79
C LEU A 170 10.96 -15.36 -22.15
N VAL A 171 10.39 -15.67 -21.00
CA VAL A 171 10.53 -16.96 -20.31
C VAL A 171 9.17 -17.39 -19.82
N SER A 172 8.67 -18.52 -20.34
CA SER A 172 7.42 -19.13 -19.87
C SER A 172 7.55 -19.57 -18.40
N PRO A 173 6.41 -19.73 -17.65
CA PRO A 173 6.44 -20.19 -16.28
C PRO A 173 7.34 -21.43 -16.13
N THR A 174 8.46 -21.25 -15.43
CA THR A 174 9.54 -22.23 -15.34
C THR A 174 9.93 -22.43 -13.89
N ARG A 175 10.02 -23.69 -13.44
CA ARG A 175 10.50 -24.02 -12.09
C ARG A 175 11.97 -23.66 -11.96
N LEU A 176 12.29 -22.92 -10.91
CA LEU A 176 13.66 -22.48 -10.64
C LEU A 176 14.53 -23.64 -10.16
N ASP A 177 15.67 -23.75 -10.80
CA ASP A 177 16.86 -24.44 -10.40
C ASP A 177 18.10 -23.62 -10.82
N ARG A 178 19.29 -24.16 -10.65
CA ARG A 178 20.51 -23.45 -10.99
C ARG A 178 20.61 -23.11 -12.49
N SER A 179 20.15 -23.98 -13.38
CA SER A 179 20.27 -23.81 -14.84
C SER A 179 19.22 -22.81 -15.35
N THR A 180 17.98 -23.00 -14.97
CA THR A 180 16.85 -22.15 -15.36
C THR A 180 17.01 -20.74 -14.83
N ARG A 181 17.53 -20.57 -13.60
CA ARG A 181 17.87 -19.26 -13.03
C ARG A 181 18.89 -18.52 -13.89
N SER A 182 19.95 -19.21 -14.36
CA SER A 182 20.97 -18.62 -15.22
C SER A 182 20.41 -18.18 -16.56
N GLU A 183 19.46 -18.93 -17.13
CA GLU A 183 18.76 -18.58 -18.37
C GLU A 183 17.92 -17.33 -18.17
N ILE A 184 17.12 -17.26 -17.12
CA ILE A 184 16.26 -16.10 -16.83
C ILE A 184 17.12 -14.84 -16.65
N LEU A 185 18.23 -14.93 -15.90
CA LEU A 185 19.16 -13.80 -15.71
C LEU A 185 19.76 -13.30 -17.02
N ARG A 186 20.02 -14.22 -17.96
CA ARG A 186 20.50 -13.85 -19.30
C ARG A 186 19.44 -13.10 -20.10
N GLN A 187 18.18 -13.56 -20.07
CA GLN A 187 17.06 -12.87 -20.73
C GLN A 187 16.83 -11.48 -20.14
N ILE A 188 16.90 -11.32 -18.81
CA ILE A 188 16.81 -10.02 -18.14
C ILE A 188 17.88 -9.06 -18.65
N ALA A 189 19.12 -9.53 -18.84
CA ALA A 189 20.22 -8.70 -19.32
C ALA A 189 20.00 -8.21 -20.77
N GLN A 190 19.18 -8.92 -21.55
CA GLN A 190 18.88 -8.61 -22.96
C GLN A 190 17.64 -7.71 -23.16
N LEU A 191 16.95 -7.27 -22.09
CA LEU A 191 15.84 -6.35 -22.20
C LEU A 191 16.30 -5.05 -22.87
N VAL A 192 15.66 -4.62 -23.95
CA VAL A 192 16.00 -3.40 -24.70
C VAL A 192 14.78 -2.52 -24.83
N PRO A 193 14.87 -1.23 -24.46
CA PRO A 193 13.76 -0.30 -24.60
C PRO A 193 13.42 0.00 -26.05
N SER A 194 12.13 -0.03 -26.39
CA SER A 194 11.60 0.37 -27.69
C SER A 194 10.07 0.49 -27.65
N GLY A 195 9.50 1.28 -28.54
CA GLY A 195 8.04 1.38 -28.72
C GLY A 195 7.33 2.20 -27.65
N SER A 196 6.04 1.97 -27.52
CA SER A 196 5.11 2.67 -26.65
C SER A 196 4.84 1.87 -25.37
N THR A 197 3.77 2.18 -24.62
CA THR A 197 3.49 1.56 -23.29
C THR A 197 2.08 0.97 -23.26
N ASN A 198 1.95 -0.32 -23.56
CA ASN A 198 0.71 -1.10 -23.48
C ASN A 198 0.66 -1.92 -22.18
N MET A 199 0.42 -1.25 -21.08
CA MET A 199 0.38 -1.89 -19.76
C MET A 199 -0.74 -2.92 -19.64
N PHE A 200 -1.89 -2.67 -20.32
CA PHE A 200 -3.01 -3.62 -20.34
C PHE A 200 -2.60 -4.97 -20.94
N SER A 201 -1.84 -4.96 -22.03
CA SER A 201 -1.33 -6.18 -22.66
C SER A 201 -0.40 -6.95 -21.71
N GLY A 202 0.56 -6.22 -21.05
CA GLY A 202 1.48 -6.80 -20.07
C GLY A 202 0.75 -7.47 -18.91
N LEU A 203 -0.20 -6.76 -18.31
CA LEU A 203 -0.97 -7.29 -17.17
C LEU A 203 -1.87 -8.46 -17.57
N SER A 204 -2.54 -8.38 -18.74
CA SER A 204 -3.40 -9.48 -19.25
C SER A 204 -2.61 -10.76 -19.50
N LEU A 205 -1.39 -10.64 -20.03
CA LEU A 205 -0.50 -11.77 -20.23
C LEU A 205 -0.12 -12.42 -18.91
N ALA A 206 0.29 -11.62 -17.92
CA ALA A 206 0.62 -12.11 -16.58
C ALA A 206 -0.56 -12.80 -15.90
N GLU A 207 -1.76 -12.25 -16.00
CA GLU A 207 -2.97 -12.89 -15.45
C GLU A 207 -3.27 -14.25 -16.09
N SER A 208 -3.06 -14.37 -17.40
CA SER A 208 -3.26 -15.65 -18.10
C SER A 208 -2.31 -16.73 -17.60
N GLN A 209 -1.06 -16.36 -17.26
CA GLN A 209 -0.09 -17.27 -16.68
C GLN A 209 -0.47 -17.62 -15.23
N MET A 210 -0.89 -16.65 -14.43
CA MET A 210 -1.37 -16.90 -13.06
C MET A 210 -2.61 -17.79 -13.01
N ALA A 211 -3.49 -17.71 -14.02
CA ALA A 211 -4.63 -18.61 -14.14
C ALA A 211 -4.23 -20.08 -14.35
N ALA A 212 -3.09 -20.30 -14.98
CA ALA A 212 -2.52 -21.63 -15.25
C ALA A 212 -1.60 -22.13 -14.11
N ALA A 213 -1.36 -21.31 -13.09
CA ALA A 213 -0.44 -21.62 -11.98
C ALA A 213 -0.85 -22.90 -11.22
N PRO A 214 0.11 -23.78 -10.88
CA PRO A 214 -0.18 -24.99 -10.13
C PRO A 214 -0.75 -24.69 -8.74
N ALA A 215 -1.70 -25.49 -8.26
CA ALA A 215 -2.29 -25.34 -6.93
C ALA A 215 -1.26 -25.43 -5.79
N SER A 216 -0.15 -26.15 -6.02
CA SER A 216 0.95 -26.27 -5.06
C SER A 216 1.72 -24.96 -4.82
N HIS A 217 1.58 -23.97 -5.72
CA HIS A 217 2.19 -22.65 -5.59
C HIS A 217 1.13 -21.67 -5.11
N ALA A 218 0.87 -21.72 -3.79
CA ALA A 218 -0.20 -20.96 -3.15
C ALA A 218 0.05 -19.45 -3.16
N LEU A 219 1.32 -19.02 -3.11
CA LEU A 219 1.71 -17.61 -3.18
C LEU A 219 1.91 -17.21 -4.64
N ARG A 220 1.15 -16.23 -5.11
CA ARG A 220 1.20 -15.78 -6.51
C ARG A 220 1.39 -14.28 -6.58
N ARG A 221 2.43 -13.87 -7.29
CA ARG A 221 2.81 -12.47 -7.37
C ARG A 221 3.10 -12.04 -8.80
N VAL A 222 2.38 -11.03 -9.27
CA VAL A 222 2.77 -10.28 -10.47
C VAL A 222 3.64 -9.12 -10.00
N VAL A 223 4.86 -9.04 -10.50
CA VAL A 223 5.79 -7.94 -10.23
C VAL A 223 5.87 -7.08 -11.47
N MET A 224 5.20 -5.92 -11.43
CA MET A 224 5.17 -4.94 -12.51
C MET A 224 6.27 -3.91 -12.29
N ILE A 225 7.17 -3.74 -13.25
CA ILE A 225 8.23 -2.72 -13.23
C ILE A 225 8.01 -1.79 -14.41
N SER A 226 7.68 -0.52 -14.17
CA SER A 226 7.36 0.45 -15.22
C SER A 226 7.70 1.88 -14.78
N ASP A 227 8.10 2.72 -15.73
CA ASP A 227 8.10 4.17 -15.55
C ASP A 227 6.78 4.80 -16.05
N GLY A 228 5.81 3.99 -16.39
CA GLY A 228 4.83 4.06 -17.38
C GLY A 228 3.60 4.89 -17.24
N ILE A 229 3.54 5.84 -18.11
CA ILE A 229 2.26 6.37 -18.58
C ILE A 229 1.78 5.43 -19.69
N ALA A 230 0.80 4.59 -19.41
CA ALA A 230 0.16 3.75 -20.42
C ALA A 230 -0.44 4.64 -21.52
N ASN A 231 0.00 4.46 -22.76
CA ASN A 231 -0.37 5.32 -23.89
C ASN A 231 -0.94 4.54 -25.08
N ILE A 232 -0.98 3.22 -25.00
CA ILE A 232 -1.62 2.32 -25.96
C ILE A 232 -2.56 1.37 -25.23
N GLY A 233 -3.69 1.04 -25.87
CA GLY A 233 -4.73 0.18 -25.32
C GLY A 233 -5.54 0.82 -24.20
N PRO A 234 -6.33 0.04 -23.46
CA PRO A 234 -7.03 0.53 -22.29
C PRO A 234 -6.05 0.96 -21.20
N SER A 235 -6.04 2.27 -20.88
CA SER A 235 -4.99 2.88 -20.07
C SER A 235 -5.50 3.57 -18.79
N SER A 236 -6.83 3.65 -18.60
CA SER A 236 -7.32 4.32 -17.38
C SER A 236 -7.01 3.52 -16.12
N PRO A 237 -6.70 4.19 -14.98
CA PRO A 237 -6.45 3.53 -13.71
C PRO A 237 -7.57 2.59 -13.27
N GLU A 238 -8.83 2.93 -13.60
CA GLU A 238 -10.01 2.14 -13.27
C GLU A 238 -10.02 0.80 -14.03
N VAL A 239 -9.73 0.83 -15.33
CA VAL A 239 -9.70 -0.36 -16.18
C VAL A 239 -8.54 -1.27 -15.81
N LEU A 240 -7.34 -0.71 -15.70
CA LEU A 240 -6.13 -1.45 -15.34
C LEU A 240 -6.24 -2.01 -13.90
N GLY A 241 -6.75 -1.22 -12.97
CA GLY A 241 -7.00 -1.68 -11.61
C GLY A 241 -8.07 -2.78 -11.54
N SER A 242 -9.12 -2.71 -12.40
CA SER A 242 -10.13 -3.78 -12.47
C SER A 242 -9.56 -5.07 -13.05
N LEU A 243 -8.65 -4.96 -14.00
CA LEU A 243 -7.91 -6.11 -14.53
C LEU A 243 -7.06 -6.74 -13.41
N ALA A 244 -6.23 -5.97 -12.71
CA ALA A 244 -5.46 -6.47 -11.56
C ALA A 244 -6.34 -7.12 -10.47
N GLN A 245 -7.53 -6.56 -10.24
CA GLN A 245 -8.53 -7.13 -9.34
C GLN A 245 -9.00 -8.52 -9.75
N ASN A 246 -9.19 -8.74 -11.06
CA ASN A 246 -9.59 -10.05 -11.57
C ASN A 246 -8.54 -11.14 -11.25
N GLY A 247 -7.27 -10.76 -11.13
CA GLY A 247 -6.19 -11.66 -10.73
C GLY A 247 -6.39 -12.29 -9.35
N LEU A 248 -7.13 -11.63 -8.44
CA LEU A 248 -7.41 -12.15 -7.09
C LEU A 248 -8.17 -13.49 -7.11
N ARG A 249 -9.00 -13.76 -8.12
CA ARG A 249 -9.63 -15.09 -8.29
C ARG A 249 -8.62 -16.22 -8.45
N PHE A 250 -7.41 -15.89 -8.89
CA PHE A 250 -6.26 -16.77 -8.98
C PHE A 250 -5.27 -16.57 -7.82
N ARG A 251 -5.64 -15.78 -6.79
CA ARG A 251 -4.79 -15.37 -5.67
C ARG A 251 -3.56 -14.55 -6.09
N ALA A 252 -3.57 -13.99 -7.30
CA ALA A 252 -2.47 -13.17 -7.80
C ALA A 252 -2.58 -11.75 -7.25
N GLN A 253 -1.52 -11.27 -6.60
CA GLN A 253 -1.40 -9.90 -6.14
C GLN A 253 -0.37 -9.18 -7.02
N VAL A 254 -0.62 -7.92 -7.36
CA VAL A 254 0.27 -7.10 -8.19
C VAL A 254 1.10 -6.20 -7.29
N THR A 255 2.41 -6.42 -7.25
CA THR A 255 3.36 -5.48 -6.67
C THR A 255 3.93 -4.62 -7.78
N SER A 256 3.70 -3.32 -7.71
CA SER A 256 4.13 -2.35 -8.72
C SER A 256 5.39 -1.61 -8.27
N PHE A 257 6.34 -1.45 -9.18
CA PHE A 257 7.56 -0.67 -9.00
C PHE A 257 7.56 0.49 -10.00
N GLY A 258 7.30 1.71 -9.51
CA GLY A 258 7.38 2.92 -10.30
C GLY A 258 8.82 3.42 -10.40
N VAL A 259 9.39 3.45 -11.61
CA VAL A 259 10.81 3.80 -11.85
C VAL A 259 10.96 5.25 -12.27
N GLY A 260 11.78 6.00 -11.57
CA GLY A 260 12.01 7.43 -11.82
C GLY A 260 10.93 8.32 -11.18
N ASN A 261 10.99 9.62 -11.46
CA ASN A 261 10.10 10.60 -10.83
C ASN A 261 8.87 10.95 -11.68
N ASP A 262 8.76 10.37 -12.88
CA ASP A 262 7.74 10.73 -13.88
C ASP A 262 6.73 9.63 -14.17
N TYR A 263 6.71 8.56 -13.35
CA TYR A 263 5.77 7.45 -13.56
C TYR A 263 4.32 7.84 -13.21
N ASP A 264 3.36 7.13 -13.80
CA ASP A 264 1.94 7.30 -13.50
C ASP A 264 1.58 6.59 -12.20
N GLU A 265 1.67 7.35 -11.11
CA GLU A 265 1.37 6.88 -9.76
C GLU A 265 -0.08 6.40 -9.61
N ARG A 266 -1.05 7.09 -10.26
CA ARG A 266 -2.46 6.73 -10.16
C ARG A 266 -2.72 5.33 -10.70
N THR A 267 -2.13 5.04 -11.85
CA THR A 267 -2.28 3.73 -12.49
C THR A 267 -1.59 2.64 -11.69
N LEU A 268 -0.32 2.81 -11.33
CA LEU A 268 0.42 1.79 -10.56
C LEU A 268 -0.19 1.57 -9.17
N ASN A 269 -0.70 2.63 -8.54
CA ASN A 269 -1.45 2.53 -7.30
C ASN A 269 -2.74 1.73 -7.48
N ALA A 270 -3.52 2.01 -8.52
CA ALA A 270 -4.77 1.28 -8.78
C ALA A 270 -4.51 -0.23 -8.99
N LEU A 271 -3.42 -0.60 -9.67
CA LEU A 271 -3.02 -2.01 -9.81
C LEU A 271 -2.78 -2.67 -8.45
N SER A 272 -1.94 -2.04 -7.64
CA SER A 272 -1.53 -2.58 -6.35
C SER A 272 -2.68 -2.64 -5.36
N MET A 273 -3.40 -1.53 -5.17
CA MET A 273 -4.50 -1.43 -4.23
C MET A 273 -5.63 -2.41 -4.55
N ARG A 274 -6.05 -2.51 -5.82
CA ARG A 274 -7.16 -3.37 -6.20
C ARG A 274 -6.83 -4.85 -6.18
N SER A 275 -5.55 -5.21 -6.25
CA SER A 275 -5.07 -6.59 -6.12
C SER A 275 -4.58 -6.95 -4.72
N SER A 276 -4.72 -6.08 -3.72
CA SER A 276 -4.16 -6.25 -2.37
C SER A 276 -2.64 -6.44 -2.37
N GLY A 277 -1.96 -5.82 -3.34
CA GLY A 277 -0.51 -5.78 -3.44
C GLY A 277 0.08 -4.47 -2.91
N ARG A 278 1.28 -4.10 -3.37
CA ARG A 278 2.01 -2.92 -2.89
C ARG A 278 2.56 -2.09 -4.04
N LEU A 279 2.67 -0.77 -3.84
CA LEU A 279 3.37 0.13 -4.74
C LEU A 279 4.67 0.59 -4.07
N TYR A 280 5.77 0.50 -4.83
CA TYR A 280 7.07 1.02 -4.43
C TYR A 280 7.54 2.10 -5.39
N HIS A 281 7.97 3.23 -4.86
CA HIS A 281 8.66 4.26 -5.61
C HIS A 281 10.16 3.97 -5.66
N ILE A 282 10.77 4.12 -6.84
CA ILE A 282 12.20 3.93 -7.06
C ILE A 282 12.76 5.19 -7.69
N GLY A 283 13.25 6.07 -6.85
CA GLY A 283 13.93 7.30 -7.27
C GLY A 283 15.31 7.02 -7.86
N GLU A 284 16.08 6.14 -7.22
CA GLU A 284 17.43 5.79 -7.65
C GLU A 284 17.65 4.27 -7.75
N PRO A 285 18.46 3.82 -8.73
CA PRO A 285 18.73 2.39 -8.98
C PRO A 285 19.22 1.60 -7.74
N ARG A 286 19.96 2.26 -6.86
CA ARG A 286 20.56 1.63 -5.67
C ARG A 286 19.53 1.32 -4.57
N GLU A 287 18.41 2.02 -4.52
CA GLU A 287 17.32 1.79 -3.55
C GLU A 287 16.59 0.49 -3.84
N MET A 288 16.51 0.12 -5.12
CA MET A 288 15.83 -1.05 -5.62
C MET A 288 16.17 -2.33 -4.87
N SER A 289 17.47 -2.56 -4.65
CA SER A 289 17.92 -3.80 -3.99
C SER A 289 17.49 -3.89 -2.53
N ALA A 290 17.35 -2.76 -1.82
CA ALA A 290 16.85 -2.74 -0.45
C ALA A 290 15.34 -2.98 -0.41
N ILE A 291 14.59 -2.29 -1.23
CA ILE A 291 13.12 -2.42 -1.33
C ILE A 291 12.75 -3.87 -1.70
N LEU A 292 13.42 -4.45 -2.69
CA LEU A 292 13.16 -5.84 -3.09
C LEU A 292 13.51 -6.85 -1.99
N ARG A 293 14.60 -6.65 -1.26
CA ARG A 293 14.92 -7.52 -0.13
C ARG A 293 13.84 -7.47 0.95
N ASN A 294 13.31 -6.28 1.23
CA ASN A 294 12.21 -6.13 2.19
C ASN A 294 10.94 -6.83 1.70
N GLU A 295 10.55 -6.64 0.44
CA GLU A 295 9.38 -7.34 -0.14
C GLU A 295 9.55 -8.87 -0.09
N LEU A 296 10.74 -9.37 -0.41
CA LEU A 296 11.03 -10.80 -0.35
C LEU A 296 11.06 -11.33 1.09
N ALA A 297 11.57 -10.55 2.04
CA ALA A 297 11.52 -10.90 3.46
C ALA A 297 10.06 -11.02 3.97
N LEU A 298 9.19 -10.12 3.53
CA LEU A 298 7.75 -10.22 3.82
C LEU A 298 7.14 -11.49 3.20
N LEU A 299 7.47 -11.79 1.95
CA LEU A 299 7.00 -13.02 1.29
C LEU A 299 7.50 -14.27 2.02
N ASP A 300 8.75 -14.27 2.50
CA ASP A 300 9.30 -15.37 3.30
C ASP A 300 8.64 -15.51 4.68
N ALA A 301 8.11 -14.42 5.24
CA ALA A 301 7.38 -14.40 6.49
C ALA A 301 5.87 -14.67 6.33
N THR A 302 5.39 -15.08 5.15
CA THR A 302 3.97 -15.34 4.92
C THR A 302 3.47 -16.49 5.78
N LEU A 303 2.46 -16.20 6.60
CA LEU A 303 1.76 -17.17 7.46
C LEU A 303 0.40 -17.56 6.89
N ALA A 304 -0.25 -16.68 6.14
CA ALA A 304 -1.56 -16.94 5.57
C ALA A 304 -1.66 -16.43 4.13
N SER A 305 -2.41 -17.13 3.31
CA SER A 305 -2.78 -16.71 1.96
C SER A 305 -4.29 -16.53 1.83
N ASP A 306 -4.73 -15.84 0.78
CA ASP A 306 -6.16 -15.64 0.46
C ASP A 306 -6.99 -15.11 1.64
N ALA A 307 -6.39 -14.24 2.44
CA ALA A 307 -7.05 -13.69 3.61
C ALA A 307 -8.11 -12.64 3.21
N SER A 308 -9.24 -12.67 3.91
CA SER A 308 -10.28 -11.66 3.81
C SER A 308 -11.02 -11.48 5.12
N VAL A 309 -11.48 -10.25 5.38
CA VAL A 309 -12.40 -9.96 6.47
C VAL A 309 -13.82 -9.87 5.91
N GLU A 310 -14.77 -10.51 6.58
CA GLU A 310 -16.20 -10.43 6.29
C GLU A 310 -16.91 -9.76 7.48
N VAL A 311 -17.68 -8.71 7.20
CA VAL A 311 -18.48 -8.00 8.21
C VAL A 311 -19.96 -8.22 7.92
N VAL A 312 -20.63 -8.92 8.80
CA VAL A 312 -22.07 -9.24 8.72
C VAL A 312 -22.82 -8.38 9.74
N ALA A 313 -23.73 -7.54 9.25
CA ALA A 313 -24.56 -6.72 10.12
C ALA A 313 -25.45 -7.55 11.04
N ALA A 314 -25.61 -7.13 12.29
CA ALA A 314 -26.61 -7.68 13.19
C ALA A 314 -28.03 -7.16 12.86
N PRO A 315 -29.11 -7.82 13.32
CA PRO A 315 -30.45 -7.29 13.17
C PRO A 315 -30.58 -5.87 13.72
N GLY A 316 -31.25 -4.98 12.97
CA GLY A 316 -31.38 -3.56 13.32
C GLY A 316 -30.13 -2.71 13.02
N VAL A 317 -29.14 -3.25 12.32
CA VAL A 317 -27.93 -2.55 11.87
C VAL A 317 -27.77 -2.70 10.37
N GLN A 318 -27.23 -1.68 9.74
CA GLN A 318 -26.86 -1.66 8.31
C GLN A 318 -25.36 -1.37 8.19
N VAL A 319 -24.61 -2.20 7.48
CA VAL A 319 -23.25 -1.90 7.04
C VAL A 319 -23.31 -1.01 5.80
N LEU A 320 -22.64 0.14 5.83
CA LEU A 320 -22.68 1.14 4.75
C LEU A 320 -21.50 1.00 3.78
N GLY A 321 -20.37 0.44 4.24
CA GLY A 321 -19.13 0.30 3.48
C GLY A 321 -17.91 0.40 4.37
N ALA A 322 -16.73 0.37 3.78
CA ALA A 322 -15.47 0.56 4.47
C ALA A 322 -14.73 1.77 3.90
N ASP A 323 -14.00 2.49 4.76
CA ASP A 323 -13.21 3.64 4.40
C ASP A 323 -11.73 3.25 4.27
N GLY A 324 -11.06 3.82 3.28
CA GLY A 324 -9.62 3.66 3.06
C GLY A 324 -9.19 2.29 2.55
N VAL A 325 -10.09 1.33 2.44
CA VAL A 325 -9.81 -0.02 1.97
C VAL A 325 -10.81 -0.43 0.89
N ARG A 326 -10.38 -1.33 0.03
CA ARG A 326 -11.29 -1.96 -0.92
C ARG A 326 -12.24 -2.89 -0.17
N ALA A 327 -13.53 -2.73 -0.43
CA ALA A 327 -14.56 -3.60 0.14
C ALA A 327 -15.71 -3.79 -0.86
N GLU A 328 -16.31 -4.98 -0.85
CA GLU A 328 -17.42 -5.34 -1.75
C GLU A 328 -18.50 -6.06 -0.95
N PHE A 329 -19.76 -5.79 -1.28
CA PHE A 329 -20.87 -6.56 -0.74
C PHE A 329 -21.02 -7.89 -1.50
N HIS A 330 -20.99 -8.98 -0.76
CA HIS A 330 -21.20 -10.33 -1.28
C HIS A 330 -22.02 -11.13 -0.28
N ASP A 331 -23.11 -11.73 -0.73
CA ASP A 331 -24.02 -12.56 0.10
C ASP A 331 -24.45 -11.91 1.42
N GLY A 332 -24.73 -10.61 1.40
CA GLY A 332 -25.17 -9.86 2.59
C GLY A 332 -24.06 -9.47 3.58
N ALA A 333 -22.81 -9.80 3.30
CA ALA A 333 -21.64 -9.39 4.05
C ALA A 333 -20.82 -8.34 3.30
N LEU A 334 -20.15 -7.45 4.01
CA LEU A 334 -19.09 -6.61 3.45
C LEU A 334 -17.78 -7.39 3.52
N ARG A 335 -17.20 -7.71 2.36
CA ARG A 335 -15.93 -8.42 2.25
C ARG A 335 -14.80 -7.45 1.95
N ILE A 336 -13.72 -7.54 2.74
CA ILE A 336 -12.48 -6.77 2.61
C ILE A 336 -11.35 -7.77 2.30
N PRO A 337 -10.85 -7.84 1.05
CA PRO A 337 -9.74 -8.72 0.73
C PRO A 337 -8.44 -8.19 1.32
N LEU A 338 -7.68 -9.04 1.99
CA LEU A 338 -6.38 -8.72 2.59
C LEU A 338 -5.20 -9.35 1.82
N GLY A 339 -5.47 -10.43 1.08
CA GLY A 339 -4.45 -11.16 0.34
C GLY A 339 -3.57 -12.04 1.22
N ALA A 340 -2.23 -11.93 1.08
CA ALA A 340 -1.30 -12.63 1.95
C ALA A 340 -1.06 -11.86 3.24
N LEU A 341 -0.96 -12.59 4.36
CA LEU A 341 -0.63 -12.05 5.67
C LEU A 341 0.72 -12.58 6.13
N HIS A 342 1.56 -11.67 6.63
CA HIS A 342 2.94 -11.96 7.02
C HIS A 342 3.09 -11.89 8.54
N GLY A 343 4.06 -12.62 9.08
CA GLY A 343 4.37 -12.58 10.51
C GLY A 343 4.66 -11.16 10.99
N GLY A 344 4.08 -10.77 12.11
CA GLY A 344 4.15 -9.42 12.68
C GLY A 344 3.30 -8.36 11.99
N GLN A 345 2.62 -8.70 10.90
CA GLN A 345 1.83 -7.73 10.13
C GLN A 345 0.59 -7.28 10.90
N HIS A 346 0.32 -5.99 10.79
CA HIS A 346 -0.85 -5.34 11.33
C HIS A 346 -1.68 -4.71 10.20
N ARG A 347 -2.97 -5.02 10.15
CA ARG A 347 -3.92 -4.49 9.17
C ARG A 347 -5.12 -3.90 9.87
N GLU A 348 -5.58 -2.75 9.41
CA GLU A 348 -6.74 -2.06 9.99
C GLU A 348 -7.71 -1.63 8.89
N ALA A 349 -9.00 -1.60 9.24
CA ALA A 349 -10.05 -1.06 8.39
C ALA A 349 -11.10 -0.34 9.23
N LEU A 350 -11.71 0.69 8.67
CA LEU A 350 -12.87 1.36 9.24
C LEU A 350 -14.11 0.98 8.47
N VAL A 351 -15.09 0.39 9.14
CA VAL A 351 -16.37 0.04 8.55
C VAL A 351 -17.44 0.99 9.08
N ARG A 352 -18.15 1.67 8.18
CA ARG A 352 -19.27 2.53 8.57
C ARG A 352 -20.52 1.69 8.76
N VAL A 353 -21.16 1.87 9.91
CA VAL A 353 -22.39 1.17 10.25
C VAL A 353 -23.46 2.16 10.69
N ARG A 354 -24.72 1.86 10.36
CA ARG A 354 -25.90 2.63 10.76
C ARG A 354 -26.76 1.78 11.67
N ILE A 355 -27.14 2.34 12.83
CA ILE A 355 -28.10 1.75 13.72
C ILE A 355 -29.50 2.13 13.24
N VAL A 356 -30.22 1.17 12.65
CA VAL A 356 -31.55 1.38 12.06
C VAL A 356 -32.62 1.38 13.14
N ASP A 357 -32.46 0.54 14.17
CA ASP A 357 -33.34 0.45 15.31
C ASP A 357 -32.63 0.87 16.61
N PRO A 358 -32.50 2.17 16.89
CA PRO A 358 -31.82 2.67 18.08
C PRO A 358 -32.48 2.23 19.40
N GLY A 359 -33.80 2.08 19.41
CA GLY A 359 -34.53 1.68 20.61
C GLY A 359 -34.11 0.32 21.15
N ALA A 360 -33.70 -0.59 20.28
CA ALA A 360 -33.18 -1.89 20.68
C ALA A 360 -31.83 -1.82 21.43
N PHE A 361 -31.10 -0.71 21.25
CA PHE A 361 -29.76 -0.49 21.85
C PHE A 361 -29.79 0.39 23.11
N GLU A 362 -30.92 1.06 23.41
CA GLU A 362 -31.02 1.90 24.60
C GLU A 362 -30.93 1.07 25.88
N GLY A 363 -29.89 1.36 26.69
CA GLY A 363 -29.63 0.67 27.95
C GLY A 363 -29.26 -0.80 27.82
N HIS A 364 -29.13 -1.33 26.60
CA HIS A 364 -28.83 -2.74 26.36
C HIS A 364 -27.66 -2.89 25.39
N SER A 365 -26.64 -3.68 25.83
CA SER A 365 -25.53 -4.06 24.95
C SER A 365 -26.01 -5.04 23.87
N ARG A 366 -25.95 -4.63 22.62
CA ARG A 366 -26.37 -5.42 21.45
C ARG A 366 -25.21 -5.60 20.47
N SER A 367 -25.27 -6.66 19.70
CA SER A 367 -24.33 -6.88 18.61
C SER A 367 -24.56 -5.84 17.51
N LEU A 368 -23.48 -5.22 17.03
CA LEU A 368 -23.46 -4.40 15.83
C LEU A 368 -23.17 -5.25 14.59
N ALA A 369 -22.16 -6.09 14.68
CA ALA A 369 -21.75 -6.95 13.58
C ALA A 369 -20.98 -8.18 14.09
N SER A 370 -21.06 -9.26 13.32
CA SER A 370 -20.09 -10.34 13.35
C SER A 370 -18.98 -10.04 12.35
N VAL A 371 -17.72 -10.14 12.79
CA VAL A 371 -16.54 -9.88 11.97
C VAL A 371 -15.72 -11.15 11.90
N ARG A 372 -15.53 -11.68 10.69
CA ARG A 372 -14.84 -12.94 10.43
C ARG A 372 -13.59 -12.72 9.63
N LEU A 373 -12.47 -13.25 10.09
CA LEU A 373 -11.24 -13.39 9.30
C LEU A 373 -11.22 -14.79 8.70
N ARG A 374 -11.21 -14.88 7.38
CA ARG A 374 -11.01 -16.12 6.63
C ARG A 374 -9.63 -16.08 6.00
N PHE A 375 -8.87 -17.14 6.10
CA PHE A 375 -7.55 -17.24 5.50
C PHE A 375 -7.15 -18.71 5.29
N ARG A 376 -6.13 -18.92 4.48
CA ARG A 376 -5.50 -20.24 4.29
C ARG A 376 -4.18 -20.27 5.05
N ASP A 377 -4.07 -21.22 5.97
CA ASP A 377 -2.90 -21.38 6.84
C ASP A 377 -1.76 -22.03 6.08
N SER A 378 -0.69 -21.26 5.84
CA SER A 378 0.48 -21.72 5.07
C SER A 378 1.29 -22.77 5.82
N ALA A 379 1.22 -22.81 7.16
CA ALA A 379 1.93 -23.80 7.96
C ALA A 379 1.23 -25.16 8.00
N GLU A 380 -0.09 -25.19 7.77
CA GLU A 380 -0.92 -26.38 7.81
C GLU A 380 -1.41 -26.83 6.42
N GLY A 381 -0.57 -26.70 5.42
CA GLY A 381 -0.88 -27.21 4.08
C GLY A 381 -2.00 -26.46 3.35
N ASP A 382 -2.09 -25.17 3.57
CA ASP A 382 -3.09 -24.28 2.92
C ASP A 382 -4.53 -24.60 3.34
N LEU A 383 -4.72 -25.08 4.58
CA LEU A 383 -6.06 -25.33 5.15
C LEU A 383 -6.78 -24.03 5.40
N GLU A 384 -8.09 -24.01 5.11
CA GLU A 384 -8.93 -22.84 5.42
C GLU A 384 -9.17 -22.72 6.92
N ARG A 385 -8.97 -21.51 7.44
CA ARG A 385 -9.22 -21.12 8.83
C ARG A 385 -10.23 -19.97 8.88
N ILE A 386 -11.09 -20.00 9.88
CA ILE A 386 -12.05 -18.93 10.18
C ILE A 386 -11.92 -18.56 11.64
N GLN A 387 -11.73 -17.28 11.89
CA GLN A 387 -11.79 -16.69 13.23
C GLN A 387 -12.92 -15.66 13.25
N GLU A 388 -13.67 -15.55 14.36
CA GLU A 388 -14.83 -14.68 14.46
C GLU A 388 -14.80 -13.89 15.77
N VAL A 389 -15.14 -12.61 15.68
CA VAL A 389 -15.39 -11.73 16.83
C VAL A 389 -16.72 -11.00 16.62
N ILE A 390 -17.39 -10.67 17.73
CA ILE A 390 -18.67 -9.95 17.70
C ILE A 390 -18.44 -8.57 18.31
N ALA A 391 -18.59 -7.54 17.50
CA ALA A 391 -18.59 -6.16 17.99
C ALA A 391 -19.94 -5.81 18.60
N ARG A 392 -19.91 -5.19 19.78
CA ARG A 392 -21.09 -4.81 20.54
C ARG A 392 -21.05 -3.33 20.92
N THR A 393 -22.21 -2.74 21.13
CA THR A 393 -22.37 -1.41 21.74
C THR A 393 -23.75 -1.30 22.40
N GLN A 394 -23.94 -0.24 23.18
CA GLN A 394 -25.24 0.20 23.67
C GLN A 394 -25.39 1.70 23.46
N LEU A 395 -26.62 2.21 23.51
CA LEU A 395 -26.91 3.63 23.49
C LEU A 395 -27.26 4.12 24.87
N SER A 396 -26.81 5.34 25.22
CA SER A 396 -27.12 5.98 26.52
C SER A 396 -27.24 7.49 26.37
N SER A 397 -28.11 8.08 27.15
CA SER A 397 -28.22 9.54 27.32
C SER A 397 -27.27 10.09 28.39
N ASP A 398 -26.56 9.22 29.14
CA ASP A 398 -25.58 9.63 30.14
C ASP A 398 -24.23 9.93 29.48
N GLU A 399 -23.94 11.22 29.31
CA GLU A 399 -22.70 11.70 28.67
C GLU A 399 -21.44 11.24 29.42
N ALA A 400 -21.50 11.09 30.75
CA ALA A 400 -20.34 10.66 31.52
C ALA A 400 -20.04 9.18 31.31
N VAL A 401 -21.06 8.35 31.07
CA VAL A 401 -20.88 6.93 30.70
C VAL A 401 -20.32 6.82 29.29
N VAL A 402 -20.88 7.59 28.33
CA VAL A 402 -20.40 7.63 26.96
C VAL A 402 -18.92 8.03 26.90
N ALA A 403 -18.54 9.09 27.60
CA ALA A 403 -17.15 9.60 27.58
C ALA A 403 -16.13 8.58 28.13
N ARG A 404 -16.52 7.74 29.08
CA ARG A 404 -15.65 6.72 29.69
C ARG A 404 -15.57 5.41 28.89
N SER A 405 -16.47 5.19 27.94
CA SER A 405 -16.58 3.95 27.18
C SER A 405 -15.91 4.01 25.82
N VAL A 406 -15.15 5.06 25.53
CA VAL A 406 -14.49 5.27 24.24
C VAL A 406 -13.47 4.18 23.97
N SER A 407 -13.55 3.52 22.80
CA SER A 407 -12.54 2.60 22.32
C SER A 407 -11.30 3.37 21.87
N SER A 408 -10.23 3.29 22.64
CA SER A 408 -8.96 3.95 22.32
C SER A 408 -8.41 3.49 20.96
N ARG A 409 -8.52 2.20 20.64
CA ARG A 409 -8.02 1.65 19.39
C ARG A 409 -8.82 2.14 18.18
N THR A 410 -10.14 2.06 18.24
CA THR A 410 -10.99 2.55 17.12
C THR A 410 -10.80 4.04 16.90
N LYS A 411 -10.68 4.84 17.97
CA LYS A 411 -10.37 6.27 17.87
C LYS A 411 -9.01 6.53 17.22
N ALA A 412 -8.00 5.75 17.55
CA ALA A 412 -6.69 5.87 16.93
C ALA A 412 -6.75 5.52 15.43
N ILE A 413 -7.44 4.43 15.06
CA ILE A 413 -7.64 4.03 13.66
C ILE A 413 -8.34 5.15 12.88
N VAL A 414 -9.44 5.71 13.41
CA VAL A 414 -10.18 6.83 12.76
C VAL A 414 -9.22 8.00 12.52
N ALA A 415 -8.51 8.43 13.55
CA ALA A 415 -7.64 9.62 13.45
C ALA A 415 -6.47 9.41 12.47
N ILE A 416 -5.84 8.22 12.47
CA ILE A 416 -4.74 7.91 11.58
C ILE A 416 -5.23 7.81 10.12
N MET A 417 -6.36 7.17 9.86
CA MET A 417 -6.91 7.07 8.51
C MET A 417 -7.34 8.43 7.94
N ASP A 418 -7.92 9.30 8.76
CA ASP A 418 -8.27 10.66 8.34
C ASP A 418 -7.02 11.50 8.07
N ALA A 419 -5.97 11.35 8.87
CA ALA A 419 -4.69 11.97 8.61
C ALA A 419 -4.06 11.49 7.29
N SER A 420 -4.09 10.19 7.02
CA SER A 420 -3.57 9.62 5.76
C SER A 420 -4.33 10.14 4.53
N LYS A 421 -5.66 10.25 4.60
CA LYS A 421 -6.46 10.88 3.52
C LYS A 421 -6.02 12.33 3.30
N THR A 422 -5.74 13.05 4.38
CA THR A 422 -5.28 14.44 4.33
C THR A 422 -3.87 14.54 3.73
N GLU A 423 -2.96 13.61 4.06
CA GLU A 423 -1.61 13.53 3.48
C GLU A 423 -1.69 13.28 1.95
N MET A 424 -2.56 12.37 1.49
CA MET A 424 -2.80 12.14 0.06
C MET A 424 -3.33 13.39 -0.65
N SER A 425 -4.26 14.12 -0.04
CA SER A 425 -4.77 15.40 -0.57
C SER A 425 -3.64 16.43 -0.65
N ALA A 426 -2.83 16.55 0.39
CA ALA A 426 -1.69 17.47 0.43
C ALA A 426 -0.64 17.12 -0.65
N ALA A 427 -0.36 15.83 -0.88
CA ALA A 427 0.52 15.39 -1.96
C ALA A 427 0.03 15.85 -3.34
N GLN A 428 -1.29 15.72 -3.61
CA GLN A 428 -1.88 16.22 -4.84
C GLN A 428 -1.74 17.75 -4.95
N ARG A 429 -1.98 18.50 -3.87
CA ARG A 429 -1.81 19.96 -3.87
C ARG A 429 -0.38 20.40 -4.13
N ILE A 430 0.60 19.66 -3.59
CA ILE A 430 2.03 19.89 -3.87
C ILE A 430 2.33 19.69 -5.35
N ASN A 431 1.81 18.63 -5.96
CA ASN A 431 1.95 18.39 -7.39
C ASN A 431 1.33 19.52 -8.25
N ASP A 432 0.24 20.10 -7.78
CA ASP A 432 -0.45 21.22 -8.43
C ASP A 432 0.22 22.58 -8.13
N GLY A 433 1.28 22.60 -7.32
CA GLY A 433 2.01 23.81 -6.91
C GLY A 433 1.32 24.62 -5.83
N ASN A 434 0.29 24.09 -5.19
CA ASN A 434 -0.48 24.76 -4.14
C ASN A 434 0.04 24.42 -2.74
N PHE A 435 1.26 24.87 -2.44
CA PHE A 435 1.96 24.56 -1.18
C PHE A 435 1.29 25.15 0.06
N VAL A 436 0.60 26.29 -0.09
CA VAL A 436 -0.04 26.96 1.05
C VAL A 436 -1.20 26.14 1.58
N ASP A 437 -2.02 25.59 0.71
CA ASP A 437 -3.16 24.79 1.14
C ASP A 437 -2.71 23.40 1.60
N ALA A 438 -1.66 22.82 0.98
CA ALA A 438 -1.03 21.61 1.48
C ALA A 438 -0.52 21.78 2.93
N ASP A 439 0.17 22.89 3.26
CA ASP A 439 0.62 23.17 4.62
C ASP A 439 -0.54 23.30 5.62
N LYS A 440 -1.65 23.95 5.23
CA LYS A 440 -2.82 24.08 6.10
C LYS A 440 -3.49 22.72 6.37
N GLU A 441 -3.63 21.88 5.36
CA GLU A 441 -4.20 20.54 5.51
C GLU A 441 -3.34 19.68 6.43
N LEU A 442 -2.02 19.66 6.23
CA LEU A 442 -1.08 18.94 7.08
C LEU A 442 -1.07 19.47 8.52
N GLU A 443 -1.19 20.80 8.70
CA GLU A 443 -1.33 21.38 10.04
C GLU A 443 -2.59 20.90 10.75
N GLN A 444 -3.70 20.85 10.05
CA GLN A 444 -4.95 20.37 10.61
C GLN A 444 -4.87 18.90 11.00
N ALA A 445 -4.30 18.04 10.13
CA ALA A 445 -4.08 16.62 10.42
C ALA A 445 -3.20 16.44 11.67
N GLN A 446 -2.08 17.17 11.76
CA GLN A 446 -1.19 17.15 12.93
C GLN A 446 -1.92 17.54 14.22
N ARG A 447 -2.71 18.63 14.19
CA ARG A 447 -3.48 19.09 15.34
C ARG A 447 -4.52 18.06 15.78
N THR A 448 -5.23 17.43 14.83
CA THR A 448 -6.22 16.40 15.10
C THR A 448 -5.60 15.19 15.76
N LEU A 449 -4.48 14.66 15.22
CA LEU A 449 -3.75 13.55 15.80
C LEU A 449 -3.28 13.86 17.23
N SER A 450 -2.71 15.06 17.46
CA SER A 450 -2.24 15.48 18.78
C SER A 450 -3.39 15.62 19.79
N ALA A 451 -4.54 16.13 19.37
CA ALA A 451 -5.73 16.24 20.20
C ALA A 451 -6.29 14.86 20.57
N GLN A 452 -6.34 13.92 19.63
CA GLN A 452 -6.76 12.55 19.90
C GLN A 452 -5.78 11.81 20.83
N ALA A 453 -4.47 12.02 20.69
CA ALA A 453 -3.46 11.47 21.59
C ALA A 453 -3.63 11.95 23.05
N ALA A 454 -4.18 13.15 23.25
CA ALA A 454 -4.46 13.67 24.59
C ALA A 454 -5.69 13.03 25.25
N VAL A 455 -6.64 12.52 24.47
CA VAL A 455 -7.91 11.94 24.94
C VAL A 455 -7.83 10.42 25.10
N VAL A 456 -7.05 9.76 24.25
CA VAL A 456 -6.88 8.29 24.27
C VAL A 456 -6.17 7.86 25.54
N THR A 457 -6.75 6.88 26.24
CA THR A 457 -6.26 6.39 27.54
C THR A 457 -5.28 5.24 27.44
N ALA A 458 -5.38 4.40 26.39
CA ALA A 458 -4.48 3.27 26.18
C ALA A 458 -3.07 3.77 25.77
N PRO A 459 -2.00 3.43 26.52
CA PRO A 459 -0.66 3.95 26.27
C PRO A 459 -0.11 3.61 24.88
N ALA A 460 -0.38 2.41 24.38
CA ALA A 460 0.05 1.97 23.06
C ALA A 460 -0.58 2.84 21.95
N GLU A 461 -1.89 3.06 22.01
CA GLU A 461 -2.62 3.85 21.00
C GLU A 461 -2.26 5.35 21.10
N LYS A 462 -2.03 5.85 22.31
CA LYS A 462 -1.50 7.21 22.50
C LYS A 462 -0.15 7.37 21.80
N LYS A 463 0.78 6.42 22.03
CA LYS A 463 2.09 6.44 21.38
C LYS A 463 1.96 6.37 19.84
N ARG A 464 1.05 5.55 19.30
CA ARG A 464 0.78 5.47 17.86
C ARG A 464 0.34 6.82 17.29
N LEU A 465 -0.59 7.50 17.95
CA LEU A 465 -1.07 8.83 17.56
C LEU A 465 0.04 9.89 17.63
N GLU A 466 0.88 9.86 18.66
CA GLU A 466 2.04 10.76 18.79
C GLU A 466 3.06 10.54 17.67
N VAL A 467 3.34 9.28 17.33
CA VAL A 467 4.23 8.93 16.21
C VAL A 467 3.65 9.43 14.89
N ALA A 468 2.36 9.21 14.64
CA ALA A 468 1.68 9.70 13.44
C ALA A 468 1.71 11.25 13.37
N ALA A 469 1.44 11.94 14.48
CA ALA A 469 1.50 13.41 14.54
C ALA A 469 2.91 13.94 14.25
N ASN A 470 3.95 13.29 14.77
CA ASN A 470 5.34 13.66 14.51
C ASN A 470 5.73 13.42 13.05
N LYS A 471 5.25 12.33 12.44
CA LYS A 471 5.44 12.05 11.01
C LYS A 471 4.81 13.16 10.16
N VAL A 472 3.55 13.50 10.39
CA VAL A 472 2.87 14.60 9.69
C VAL A 472 3.61 15.93 9.87
N ALA A 473 4.15 16.18 11.06
CA ALA A 473 4.96 17.38 11.32
C ALA A 473 6.25 17.41 10.48
N SER A 474 6.93 16.27 10.34
CA SER A 474 8.13 16.14 9.50
C SER A 474 7.80 16.36 8.02
N VAL A 475 6.73 15.74 7.53
CA VAL A 475 6.21 15.92 6.18
C VAL A 475 5.85 17.39 5.92
N ARG A 476 5.17 18.03 6.87
CA ARG A 476 4.83 19.45 6.79
C ARG A 476 6.07 20.33 6.68
N ALA A 477 7.12 20.05 7.47
CA ALA A 477 8.37 20.77 7.40
C ALA A 477 9.05 20.62 6.03
N ALA A 478 9.05 19.40 5.46
CA ALA A 478 9.54 19.14 4.11
C ALA A 478 8.70 19.90 3.05
N ALA A 479 7.37 19.85 3.13
CA ALA A 479 6.47 20.54 2.21
C ALA A 479 6.69 22.07 2.19
N ARG A 480 7.00 22.68 3.32
CA ARG A 480 7.33 24.11 3.43
C ARG A 480 8.63 24.49 2.73
N ALA A 481 9.57 23.57 2.62
CA ALA A 481 10.83 23.80 1.91
C ALA A 481 10.70 23.60 0.39
N MET A 482 9.65 22.91 -0.08
CA MET A 482 9.45 22.55 -1.49
C MET A 482 9.29 23.73 -2.46
N PRO A 483 8.65 24.89 -2.13
CA PRO A 483 8.51 26.00 -3.06
C PRO A 483 9.83 26.51 -3.64
N SER A 484 10.92 26.37 -2.90
CA SER A 484 12.28 26.76 -3.34
C SER A 484 13.05 25.61 -4.02
N ALA A 485 12.51 24.40 -4.03
CA ALA A 485 13.16 23.23 -4.61
C ALA A 485 12.91 23.13 -6.13
N PRO A 486 13.78 22.46 -6.90
CA PRO A 486 13.51 22.14 -8.30
C PRO A 486 12.21 21.33 -8.46
N LYS A 487 11.49 21.50 -9.59
CA LYS A 487 10.22 20.79 -9.83
C LYS A 487 10.32 19.28 -9.69
N ALA A 488 11.44 18.69 -10.13
CA ALA A 488 11.69 17.26 -9.97
C ALA A 488 11.71 16.83 -8.48
N ALA A 489 12.34 17.63 -7.61
CA ALA A 489 12.35 17.37 -6.17
C ALA A 489 10.98 17.59 -5.52
N GLN A 490 10.21 18.58 -5.98
CA GLN A 490 8.82 18.79 -5.54
C GLN A 490 7.97 17.56 -5.84
N ARG A 491 8.08 17.04 -7.07
CA ARG A 491 7.34 15.84 -7.49
C ARG A 491 7.78 14.60 -6.71
N ALA A 492 9.09 14.37 -6.53
CA ALA A 492 9.60 13.25 -5.74
C ALA A 492 9.06 13.29 -4.30
N GLY A 493 9.07 14.44 -3.66
CA GLY A 493 8.53 14.60 -2.29
C GLY A 493 7.01 14.37 -2.22
N ALA A 494 6.25 14.75 -3.24
CA ALA A 494 4.82 14.46 -3.30
C ALA A 494 4.56 12.96 -3.48
N LEU A 495 5.34 12.26 -4.29
CA LEU A 495 5.26 10.81 -4.49
C LEU A 495 5.57 10.04 -3.20
N GLU A 496 6.64 10.46 -2.50
CA GLU A 496 7.03 9.87 -1.22
C GLU A 496 5.92 10.06 -0.17
N LEU A 497 5.37 11.28 -0.06
CA LEU A 497 4.26 11.56 0.84
C LEU A 497 3.02 10.70 0.57
N ASN A 498 2.67 10.53 -0.70
CA ASN A 498 1.52 9.70 -1.07
C ASN A 498 1.76 8.22 -0.78
N ALA A 499 2.95 7.69 -1.09
CA ALA A 499 3.33 6.32 -0.77
C ALA A 499 3.27 6.07 0.75
N ASP A 500 3.78 7.00 1.54
CA ASP A 500 3.76 6.97 3.01
C ASP A 500 2.33 6.96 3.58
N ALA A 501 1.44 7.80 3.01
CA ALA A 501 0.03 7.85 3.42
C ALA A 501 -0.69 6.52 3.11
N MET A 502 -0.35 5.87 2.00
CA MET A 502 -0.91 4.56 1.64
C MET A 502 -0.43 3.46 2.59
N HIS A 503 0.86 3.44 2.93
CA HIS A 503 1.39 2.48 3.92
C HIS A 503 0.73 2.65 5.29
N ALA A 504 0.40 3.88 5.71
CA ALA A 504 -0.32 4.13 6.95
C ALA A 504 -1.76 3.59 6.95
N GLN A 505 -2.35 3.37 5.78
CA GLN A 505 -3.66 2.71 5.61
C GLN A 505 -3.55 1.17 5.60
N GLY A 506 -2.35 0.62 5.78
CA GLY A 506 -2.13 -0.82 5.85
C GLY A 506 -1.94 -1.52 4.49
N PHE A 507 -1.53 -0.76 3.45
CA PHE A 507 -1.23 -1.28 2.11
C PHE A 507 0.26 -1.36 1.82
#